data_55bd3a2e8071de55c374cc1d1f826ad1
#
_entry.id   55bd3a2e8071de55c374cc1d1f826ad1
#
_cell.length_a   1.000
_cell.length_b   1.000
_cell.length_c   1.000
_cell.angle_alpha   90.00
_cell.angle_beta   90.00
_cell.angle_gamma   90.00
#
_symmetry.space_group_name_H-M   'P 1'
#
loop_
_entity.id
_entity.type
_entity.pdbx_description
1 polymer ?
#
loop_
_entity_poly.entity_id
_entity_poly.type
_entity_poly.pdbx_seq_one_letter_code
_entity_poly.pdbx_strand_id
1 'polypeptide(L)'
;MDPIRRQILKTGVAATAMAAAPRVFAQQLGSTGAGKFFEKGSVRIYYEEAGSGFPLMLIPGGGLNSTIDNLKRGNPFDAIGDFKGEYRCITADLRNSPTGQSTGPVEVDRPWESYADDQLGLMDHLGINKFMVMGFCIGGPFIWSLLKRAPNRIAAAVVAQPVGWRPEMRDRN
;
A
#
# COMPACT_ATOMS: atom_id res chain seq x y z
N MET A 1 31.38 17.66 7.07
CA MET A 1 30.58 17.06 5.99
C MET A 1 31.27 17.29 4.68
N ASP A 2 31.71 16.21 4.05
CA ASP A 2 32.58 16.20 2.89
C ASP A 2 31.87 16.74 1.64
N PRO A 3 32.41 17.78 0.97
CA PRO A 3 31.83 18.39 -0.23
C PRO A 3 31.76 17.42 -1.43
N ILE A 4 32.50 16.33 -1.42
CA ILE A 4 32.52 15.33 -2.51
C ILE A 4 31.23 14.52 -2.59
N ARG A 5 30.58 14.28 -1.48
CA ARG A 5 29.28 13.55 -1.45
C ARG A 5 28.11 14.31 -2.05
N ARG A 6 28.18 15.63 -2.14
CA ARG A 6 27.12 16.46 -2.74
C ARG A 6 27.21 16.57 -4.26
N GLN A 7 28.34 16.27 -4.85
CA GLN A 7 28.55 16.40 -6.30
C GLN A 7 28.14 15.14 -7.08
N ILE A 8 28.18 13.97 -6.44
CA ILE A 8 27.78 12.69 -7.08
C ILE A 8 26.29 12.61 -7.37
N LEU A 9 25.45 13.39 -6.66
CA LEU A 9 24.00 13.43 -6.87
C LEU A 9 23.55 14.41 -7.97
N LYS A 10 24.45 15.15 -8.58
CA LYS A 10 24.10 16.16 -9.60
C LYS A 10 24.56 15.83 -11.03
N THR A 11 25.28 14.74 -11.25
CA THR A 11 25.77 14.33 -12.57
C THR A 11 25.45 12.88 -12.88
N GLY A 12 24.17 12.54 -12.87
CA GLY A 12 23.66 11.23 -13.22
C GLY A 12 22.62 11.31 -14.33
N VAL A 13 23.10 11.37 -15.55
CA VAL A 13 22.57 10.74 -16.77
C VAL A 13 21.31 11.34 -17.38
N ALA A 14 21.53 12.22 -18.33
CA ALA A 14 20.71 12.30 -19.52
C ALA A 14 20.97 11.04 -20.37
N ALA A 15 20.05 10.09 -20.35
CA ALA A 15 19.94 9.02 -21.35
C ALA A 15 18.55 9.08 -21.94
N THR A 16 18.46 9.71 -23.10
CA THR A 16 17.37 9.66 -24.06
C THR A 16 17.10 8.22 -24.47
N ALA A 17 15.93 7.71 -24.07
CA ALA A 17 15.26 6.63 -24.76
C ALA A 17 13.77 6.97 -24.81
N MET A 18 13.39 7.77 -25.81
CA MET A 18 12.00 7.86 -26.25
C MET A 18 11.65 6.57 -26.97
N ALA A 19 10.96 5.67 -26.28
CA ALA A 19 10.20 4.61 -26.91
C ALA A 19 8.73 4.85 -26.60
N ALA A 20 7.94 4.97 -27.64
CA ALA A 20 6.52 5.23 -27.64
C ALA A 20 5.76 4.24 -26.76
N ALA A 21 5.28 4.67 -25.61
CA ALA A 21 4.24 3.97 -24.87
C ALA A 21 2.87 4.41 -25.38
N PRO A 22 1.92 3.48 -25.56
CA PRO A 22 0.59 3.83 -26.05
C PRO A 22 -0.13 4.73 -25.04
N ARG A 23 -0.71 5.81 -25.56
CA ARG A 23 -1.52 6.78 -24.85
C ARG A 23 -2.84 6.15 -24.39
N VAL A 24 -2.85 5.47 -23.25
CA VAL A 24 -4.07 4.99 -22.58
C VAL A 24 -4.20 5.55 -21.16
N PHE A 25 -3.24 6.32 -20.66
CA PHE A 25 -3.24 6.88 -19.30
C PHE A 25 -3.71 8.34 -19.19
N ALA A 26 -4.54 8.79 -20.10
CA ALA A 26 -5.16 10.11 -19.96
C ALA A 26 -6.66 9.93 -19.83
N GLN A 27 -7.14 9.70 -18.58
CA GLN A 27 -8.41 10.23 -18.06
C GLN A 27 -8.78 9.51 -16.76
N GLN A 28 -8.28 10.06 -15.68
CA GLN A 28 -9.06 10.22 -14.43
C GLN A 28 -8.35 11.26 -13.56
N LEU A 29 -8.60 12.51 -13.92
CA LEU A 29 -8.30 13.65 -13.05
C LEU A 29 -9.15 13.52 -11.77
N GLY A 30 -8.46 13.43 -10.67
CA GLY A 30 -8.81 13.86 -9.35
C GLY A 30 -10.28 13.97 -8.95
N SER A 31 -10.89 12.91 -8.45
CA SER A 31 -11.96 13.05 -7.48
C SER A 31 -11.37 12.80 -6.08
N THR A 32 -11.12 13.87 -5.36
CA THR A 32 -10.91 13.80 -3.93
C THR A 32 -12.18 13.29 -3.28
N GLY A 33 -12.19 12.02 -2.80
CA GLY A 33 -12.88 11.73 -1.59
C GLY A 33 -14.16 10.98 -1.52
N ALA A 34 -14.74 10.41 -2.55
CA ALA A 34 -15.75 9.38 -2.32
C ALA A 34 -15.06 8.01 -2.36
N GLY A 35 -15.05 7.30 -1.23
CA GLY A 35 -14.53 5.95 -1.19
C GLY A 35 -15.31 5.03 -2.12
N LYS A 36 -14.62 4.02 -2.63
CA LYS A 36 -15.14 3.04 -3.59
C LYS A 36 -15.06 1.66 -2.98
N PHE A 37 -15.70 0.70 -3.63
CA PHE A 37 -15.64 -0.69 -3.23
C PHE A 37 -15.07 -1.55 -4.34
N PHE A 38 -14.14 -2.42 -3.98
CA PHE A 38 -13.73 -3.58 -4.76
C PHE A 38 -14.50 -4.79 -4.24
N GLU A 39 -15.15 -5.52 -5.12
CA GLU A 39 -15.95 -6.68 -4.79
C GLU A 39 -15.48 -7.93 -5.54
N LYS A 40 -15.33 -9.04 -4.82
CA LYS A 40 -14.98 -10.34 -5.38
C LYS A 40 -15.67 -11.45 -4.60
N GLY A 41 -16.72 -12.03 -5.18
CA GLY A 41 -17.58 -12.98 -4.48
C GLY A 41 -18.22 -12.34 -3.25
N SER A 42 -17.98 -12.90 -2.07
CA SER A 42 -18.47 -12.38 -0.78
C SER A 42 -17.53 -11.35 -0.12
N VAL A 43 -16.41 -11.05 -0.75
CA VAL A 43 -15.45 -10.05 -0.25
C VAL A 43 -15.82 -8.69 -0.81
N ARG A 44 -15.87 -7.69 0.06
CA ARG A 44 -16.14 -6.30 -0.29
C ARG A 44 -15.15 -5.40 0.45
N ILE A 45 -14.24 -4.77 -0.27
CA ILE A 45 -13.14 -3.95 0.26
C ILE A 45 -13.40 -2.49 -0.04
N TYR A 46 -13.55 -1.68 1.00
CA TYR A 46 -13.60 -0.23 0.89
C TYR A 46 -12.19 0.32 0.67
N TYR A 47 -12.02 1.16 -0.34
CA TYR A 47 -10.75 1.79 -0.66
C TYR A 47 -10.91 3.23 -1.11
N GLU A 48 -9.84 3.98 -1.00
CA GLU A 48 -9.72 5.34 -1.51
C GLU A 48 -8.47 5.49 -2.34
N GLU A 49 -8.53 6.44 -3.27
CA GLU A 49 -7.41 6.85 -4.11
C GLU A 49 -7.20 8.35 -4.01
N ALA A 50 -5.95 8.78 -4.01
CA ALA A 50 -5.58 10.19 -4.03
C ALA A 50 -4.30 10.40 -4.84
N GLY A 51 -4.23 11.52 -5.57
CA GLY A 51 -3.06 11.86 -6.37
C GLY A 51 -2.98 11.12 -7.69
N SER A 52 -1.83 11.24 -8.34
CA SER A 52 -1.52 10.65 -9.63
C SER A 52 -0.03 10.28 -9.69
N GLY A 53 0.36 9.49 -10.69
CA GLY A 53 1.75 9.05 -10.83
C GLY A 53 1.92 7.56 -10.57
N PHE A 54 3.13 7.15 -10.11
CA PHE A 54 3.39 5.74 -9.86
C PHE A 54 2.57 5.23 -8.67
N PRO A 55 1.94 4.05 -8.76
CA PRO A 55 1.07 3.54 -7.70
C PRO A 55 1.83 3.27 -6.40
N LEU A 56 1.30 3.78 -5.30
CA LEU A 56 1.77 3.56 -3.94
C LEU A 56 0.61 3.03 -3.08
N MET A 57 0.68 1.75 -2.72
CA MET A 57 -0.25 1.17 -1.75
C MET A 57 0.17 1.57 -0.34
N LEU A 58 -0.74 2.19 0.40
CA LEU A 58 -0.56 2.56 1.81
C LEU A 58 -1.40 1.62 2.68
N ILE A 59 -0.74 0.82 3.52
CA ILE A 59 -1.38 -0.11 4.45
C ILE A 59 -1.42 0.52 5.84
N PRO A 60 -2.61 0.88 6.36
CA PRO A 60 -2.73 1.51 7.66
C PRO A 60 -2.24 0.62 8.81
N GLY A 61 -1.78 1.24 9.89
CA GLY A 61 -1.60 0.56 11.17
C GLY A 61 -2.93 0.38 11.93
N GLY A 62 -2.87 -0.25 13.10
CA GLY A 62 -4.05 -0.41 13.97
C GLY A 62 -4.43 -1.86 14.27
N GLY A 63 -3.54 -2.82 14.02
CA GLY A 63 -3.83 -4.24 14.19
C GLY A 63 -5.01 -4.67 13.31
N LEU A 64 -5.94 -5.42 13.85
CA LEU A 64 -7.15 -5.84 13.13
C LEU A 64 -8.16 -4.69 12.91
N ASN A 65 -7.93 -3.53 13.50
CA ASN A 65 -8.68 -2.31 13.23
C ASN A 65 -7.90 -1.35 12.31
N SER A 66 -7.23 -1.88 11.31
CA SER A 66 -6.49 -1.14 10.30
C SER A 66 -7.48 -0.50 9.31
N THR A 67 -7.60 0.82 9.34
CA THR A 67 -8.57 1.57 8.52
C THR A 67 -7.93 2.80 7.89
N ILE A 68 -8.53 3.29 6.82
CA ILE A 68 -8.15 4.54 6.14
C ILE A 68 -8.17 5.71 7.11
N ASP A 69 -9.14 5.74 8.01
CA ASP A 69 -9.25 6.80 9.03
C ASP A 69 -8.02 6.85 9.95
N ASN A 70 -7.35 5.74 10.20
CA ASN A 70 -6.11 5.74 10.97
C ASN A 70 -4.99 6.52 10.27
N LEU A 71 -4.89 6.42 8.94
CA LEU A 71 -3.94 7.23 8.16
C LEU A 71 -4.35 8.71 8.13
N LYS A 72 -5.64 9.00 7.91
CA LYS A 72 -6.16 10.37 7.85
C LYS A 72 -5.99 11.13 9.17
N ARG A 73 -5.97 10.44 10.30
CA ARG A 73 -5.67 11.05 11.61
C ARG A 73 -4.20 11.37 11.82
N GLY A 74 -3.34 11.14 10.82
CA GLY A 74 -1.91 11.42 10.89
C GLY A 74 -1.13 10.48 11.82
N ASN A 75 -1.52 9.23 11.90
CA ASN A 75 -0.83 8.24 12.73
C ASN A 75 -0.10 7.18 11.89
N PRO A 76 1.24 7.20 11.80
CA PRO A 76 2.17 8.09 12.51
C PRO A 76 2.33 9.49 11.87
N PHE A 77 1.88 9.69 10.64
CA PHE A 77 1.85 10.94 9.90
C PHE A 77 0.81 10.84 8.76
N ASP A 78 0.44 11.96 8.13
CA ASP A 78 -0.52 11.96 7.02
C ASP A 78 0.14 11.47 5.71
N ALA A 79 0.32 10.16 5.60
CA ALA A 79 0.97 9.55 4.45
C ALA A 79 0.24 9.85 3.12
N ILE A 80 -1.08 9.98 3.13
CA ILE A 80 -1.84 10.33 1.93
C ILE A 80 -1.56 11.77 1.54
N GLY A 81 -1.64 12.70 2.49
CA GLY A 81 -1.37 14.11 2.28
C GLY A 81 0.02 14.36 1.74
N ASP A 82 1.01 13.70 2.34
CA ASP A 82 2.42 13.88 2.01
C ASP A 82 2.81 13.30 0.65
N PHE A 83 2.22 12.17 0.26
CA PHE A 83 2.63 11.46 -0.96
C PHE A 83 1.73 11.69 -2.19
N LYS A 84 0.49 12.15 -2.04
CA LYS A 84 -0.46 12.33 -3.16
C LYS A 84 0.01 13.32 -4.23
N GLY A 85 0.97 14.20 -3.92
CA GLY A 85 1.56 15.13 -4.88
C GLY A 85 2.45 14.47 -5.92
N GLU A 86 3.03 13.29 -5.61
CA GLU A 86 3.99 12.59 -6.46
C GLU A 86 3.52 11.18 -6.86
N TYR A 87 2.63 10.58 -6.06
CA TYR A 87 2.19 9.19 -6.24
C TYR A 87 0.66 9.10 -6.35
N ARG A 88 0.20 8.08 -7.07
CA ARG A 88 -1.18 7.61 -6.96
C ARG A 88 -1.28 6.76 -5.69
N CYS A 89 -1.69 7.37 -4.60
CA CYS A 89 -1.87 6.70 -3.31
C CYS A 89 -3.15 5.86 -3.34
N ILE A 90 -3.06 4.58 -2.99
CA ILE A 90 -4.17 3.65 -2.84
C ILE A 90 -4.15 3.13 -1.42
N THR A 91 -5.26 3.25 -0.71
CA THR A 91 -5.40 2.73 0.65
C THR A 91 -6.76 2.06 0.83
N ALA A 92 -6.83 1.07 1.70
CA ALA A 92 -8.05 0.30 1.94
C ALA A 92 -8.23 -0.01 3.43
N ASP A 93 -9.49 -0.14 3.83
CA ASP A 93 -9.81 -0.72 5.13
C ASP A 93 -9.51 -2.21 5.12
N LEU A 94 -8.96 -2.71 6.22
CA LEU A 94 -8.79 -4.15 6.41
C LEU A 94 -10.14 -4.85 6.45
N ARG A 95 -10.25 -6.02 5.79
CA ARG A 95 -11.46 -6.86 5.85
C ARG A 95 -11.89 -7.11 7.30
N ASN A 96 -13.17 -6.88 7.58
CA ASN A 96 -13.79 -7.05 8.90
C ASN A 96 -13.18 -6.20 10.02
N SER A 97 -12.51 -5.10 9.67
CA SER A 97 -12.07 -4.12 10.66
C SER A 97 -13.27 -3.55 11.42
N PRO A 98 -13.28 -3.53 12.76
CA PRO A 98 -14.44 -3.13 13.56
C PRO A 98 -14.98 -1.72 13.26
N THR A 99 -14.12 -0.80 12.86
CA THR A 99 -14.51 0.58 12.52
C THR A 99 -14.42 0.87 11.02
N GLY A 100 -14.06 -0.14 10.21
CA GLY A 100 -13.95 -0.02 8.77
C GLY A 100 -15.22 -0.40 8.03
N GLN A 101 -15.17 -0.26 6.70
CA GLN A 101 -16.31 -0.56 5.82
C GLN A 101 -16.10 -1.82 4.98
N SER A 102 -14.95 -2.49 5.13
CA SER A 102 -14.64 -3.73 4.41
C SER A 102 -15.23 -4.94 5.11
N THR A 103 -15.81 -5.84 4.33
CA THR A 103 -16.48 -7.07 4.84
C THR A 103 -16.07 -8.28 4.01
N GLY A 104 -16.23 -9.47 4.59
CA GLY A 104 -16.00 -10.74 3.91
C GLY A 104 -15.90 -11.91 4.88
N PRO A 105 -15.71 -13.12 4.38
CA PRO A 105 -15.54 -14.30 5.22
C PRO A 105 -14.30 -14.21 6.09
N VAL A 106 -14.38 -14.78 7.28
CA VAL A 106 -13.22 -14.96 8.17
C VAL A 106 -12.53 -16.26 7.77
N GLU A 107 -11.28 -16.17 7.31
CA GLU A 107 -10.48 -17.31 6.87
C GLU A 107 -9.43 -17.65 7.93
N VAL A 108 -9.85 -18.41 8.95
CA VAL A 108 -9.01 -18.72 10.12
C VAL A 108 -7.79 -19.57 9.79
N ASP A 109 -7.87 -20.40 8.74
CA ASP A 109 -6.79 -21.30 8.31
C ASP A 109 -5.71 -20.61 7.46
N ARG A 110 -6.04 -19.43 6.89
CA ARG A 110 -5.15 -18.68 6.01
C ARG A 110 -5.29 -17.16 6.14
N PRO A 111 -5.22 -16.62 7.35
CA PRO A 111 -5.56 -15.21 7.59
C PRO A 111 -4.64 -14.24 6.83
N TRP A 112 -3.34 -14.47 6.83
CA TRP A 112 -2.38 -13.60 6.14
C TRP A 112 -2.52 -13.65 4.62
N GLU A 113 -2.80 -14.83 4.09
CA GLU A 113 -3.03 -15.05 2.66
C GLU A 113 -4.32 -14.39 2.20
N SER A 114 -5.39 -14.43 3.01
CA SER A 114 -6.66 -13.81 2.66
C SER A 114 -6.54 -12.29 2.54
N TYR A 115 -5.80 -11.64 3.44
CA TYR A 115 -5.53 -10.21 3.35
C TYR A 115 -4.63 -9.86 2.15
N ALA A 116 -3.65 -10.71 1.83
CA ALA A 116 -2.85 -10.52 0.63
C ALA A 116 -3.68 -10.71 -0.65
N ASP A 117 -4.66 -11.61 -0.66
CA ASP A 117 -5.62 -11.77 -1.76
C ASP A 117 -6.45 -10.51 -1.98
N ASP A 118 -6.88 -9.85 -0.90
CA ASP A 118 -7.62 -8.59 -0.97
C ASP A 118 -6.76 -7.47 -1.57
N GLN A 119 -5.54 -7.33 -1.07
CA GLN A 119 -4.61 -6.30 -1.51
C GLN A 119 -4.20 -6.48 -2.99
N LEU A 120 -3.84 -7.68 -3.39
CA LEU A 120 -3.52 -7.99 -4.78
C LEU A 120 -4.74 -7.89 -5.68
N GLY A 121 -5.90 -8.37 -5.21
CA GLY A 121 -7.16 -8.28 -5.93
C GLY A 121 -7.61 -6.84 -6.17
N LEU A 122 -7.42 -5.95 -5.19
CA LEU A 122 -7.66 -4.52 -5.37
C LEU A 122 -6.73 -3.92 -6.44
N MET A 123 -5.44 -4.28 -6.44
CA MET A 123 -4.52 -3.82 -7.47
C MET A 123 -4.89 -4.34 -8.86
N ASP A 124 -5.36 -5.58 -8.97
CA ASP A 124 -5.85 -6.15 -10.22
C ASP A 124 -7.11 -5.42 -10.72
N HIS A 125 -8.05 -5.13 -9.81
CA HIS A 125 -9.26 -4.35 -10.10
C HIS A 125 -8.93 -2.96 -10.64
N LEU A 126 -7.87 -2.33 -10.14
CA LEU A 126 -7.40 -1.02 -10.58
C LEU A 126 -6.51 -1.07 -11.83
N GLY A 127 -6.25 -2.26 -12.39
CA GLY A 127 -5.37 -2.46 -13.54
C GLY A 127 -3.89 -2.19 -13.23
N ILE A 128 -3.48 -2.31 -11.98
CA ILE A 128 -2.12 -1.99 -11.51
C ILE A 128 -1.29 -3.27 -11.43
N ASN A 129 -0.37 -3.45 -12.36
CA ASN A 129 0.52 -4.62 -12.39
C ASN A 129 1.75 -4.46 -11.48
N LYS A 130 2.28 -3.24 -11.32
CA LYS A 130 3.48 -2.96 -10.53
C LYS A 130 3.26 -1.73 -9.66
N PHE A 131 3.64 -1.82 -8.38
CA PHE A 131 3.40 -0.77 -7.40
C PHE A 131 4.47 -0.75 -6.31
N MET A 132 4.57 0.36 -5.62
CA MET A 132 5.26 0.47 -4.34
C MET A 132 4.29 0.18 -3.20
N VAL A 133 4.79 -0.27 -2.06
CA VAL A 133 3.98 -0.48 -0.87
C VAL A 133 4.65 0.11 0.36
N MET A 134 3.89 0.80 1.18
CA MET A 134 4.30 1.27 2.50
C MET A 134 3.29 0.79 3.53
N GLY A 135 3.75 0.20 4.62
CA GLY A 135 2.88 -0.30 5.68
C GLY A 135 3.39 0.03 7.07
N PHE A 136 2.46 0.32 7.95
CA PHE A 136 2.70 0.72 9.33
C PHE A 136 2.26 -0.38 10.28
N CYS A 137 3.04 -0.67 11.33
CA CYS A 137 2.68 -1.62 12.38
C CYS A 137 2.31 -2.99 11.79
N ILE A 138 1.03 -3.39 11.81
CA ILE A 138 0.51 -4.62 11.19
C ILE A 138 0.72 -4.66 9.67
N GLY A 139 0.90 -3.52 9.03
CA GLY A 139 1.25 -3.43 7.62
C GLY A 139 2.57 -4.11 7.27
N GLY A 140 3.51 -4.25 8.22
CA GLY A 140 4.76 -4.97 8.01
C GLY A 140 4.54 -6.45 7.64
N PRO A 141 3.87 -7.25 8.47
CA PRO A 141 3.49 -8.63 8.14
C PRO A 141 2.71 -8.76 6.82
N PHE A 142 1.81 -7.82 6.50
CA PHE A 142 1.12 -7.82 5.21
C PHE A 142 2.10 -7.63 4.04
N ILE A 143 3.05 -6.71 4.16
CA ILE A 143 4.09 -6.52 3.15
C ILE A 143 4.94 -7.78 2.96
N TRP A 144 5.32 -8.47 4.04
CA TRP A 144 6.04 -9.75 3.93
C TRP A 144 5.23 -10.79 3.16
N SER A 145 3.92 -10.85 3.39
CA SER A 145 3.02 -11.74 2.65
C SER A 145 2.94 -11.37 1.16
N LEU A 146 2.86 -10.09 0.83
CA LEU A 146 2.89 -9.60 -0.55
C LEU A 146 4.21 -9.93 -1.26
N LEU A 147 5.35 -9.68 -0.61
CA LEU A 147 6.68 -9.98 -1.15
C LEU A 147 6.88 -11.47 -1.40
N LYS A 148 6.35 -12.32 -0.52
CA LYS A 148 6.39 -13.79 -0.70
C LYS A 148 5.56 -14.24 -1.90
N ARG A 149 4.38 -13.63 -2.12
CA ARG A 149 3.40 -14.09 -3.11
C ARG A 149 3.56 -13.47 -4.48
N ALA A 150 3.95 -12.21 -4.53
CA ALA A 150 4.00 -11.44 -5.77
C ALA A 150 5.24 -10.51 -5.83
N PRO A 151 6.47 -11.04 -5.65
CA PRO A 151 7.69 -10.23 -5.57
C PRO A 151 7.90 -9.37 -6.82
N ASN A 152 7.54 -9.87 -7.99
CA ASN A 152 7.71 -9.17 -9.26
C ASN A 152 6.77 -7.96 -9.44
N ARG A 153 5.72 -7.87 -8.61
CA ARG A 153 4.77 -6.75 -8.61
C ARG A 153 5.21 -5.60 -7.71
N ILE A 154 6.12 -5.85 -6.77
CA ILE A 154 6.57 -4.87 -5.78
C ILE A 154 7.82 -4.17 -6.30
N ALA A 155 7.70 -2.89 -6.64
CA ALA A 155 8.82 -2.06 -7.09
C ALA A 155 9.73 -1.60 -5.94
N ALA A 156 9.13 -1.28 -4.80
CA ALA A 156 9.79 -0.95 -3.55
C ALA A 156 8.84 -1.20 -2.37
N ALA A 157 9.40 -1.48 -1.20
CA ALA A 157 8.62 -1.69 0.02
C ALA A 157 9.21 -0.90 1.19
N VAL A 158 8.37 -0.21 1.93
CA VAL A 158 8.72 0.46 3.18
C VAL A 158 7.94 -0.18 4.32
N VAL A 159 8.66 -0.77 5.26
CA VAL A 159 8.10 -1.41 6.44
C VAL A 159 8.39 -0.55 7.65
N ALA A 160 7.38 0.22 8.09
CA ALA A 160 7.52 1.18 9.16
C ALA A 160 7.00 0.61 10.49
N GLN A 161 7.88 0.52 11.50
CA GLN A 161 7.58 0.02 12.85
C GLN A 161 6.80 -1.31 12.84
N PRO A 162 7.30 -2.36 12.18
CA PRO A 162 6.54 -3.59 12.01
C PRO A 162 6.27 -4.27 13.35
N VAL A 163 5.08 -4.81 13.50
CA VAL A 163 4.79 -5.80 14.54
C VAL A 163 5.27 -7.17 14.08
N GLY A 164 5.55 -8.03 15.01
CA GLY A 164 5.98 -9.40 14.73
C GLY A 164 6.38 -10.14 15.99
N TRP A 165 6.50 -11.45 15.85
CA TRP A 165 7.00 -12.31 16.92
C TRP A 165 8.52 -12.26 16.98
N ARG A 166 9.06 -12.19 18.20
CA ARG A 166 10.49 -12.28 18.47
C ARG A 166 10.77 -13.53 19.32
N PRO A 167 11.91 -14.19 19.12
CA PRO A 167 12.27 -15.35 19.94
C PRO A 167 12.17 -15.09 21.45
N GLU A 168 12.53 -13.88 21.88
CA GLU A 168 12.50 -13.47 23.30
C GLU A 168 11.08 -13.33 23.88
N MET A 169 10.05 -13.35 23.05
CA MET A 169 8.66 -13.35 23.49
C MET A 169 8.18 -14.73 23.93
N ARG A 170 8.95 -15.80 23.61
CA ARG A 170 8.64 -17.19 24.01
C ARG A 170 8.63 -17.38 25.51
N ASP A 171 9.49 -16.67 26.22
CA ASP A 171 9.79 -16.92 27.63
C ASP A 171 9.01 -16.00 28.57
N ARG A 172 7.96 -15.33 28.10
CA ARG A 172 7.16 -14.36 28.87
C ARG A 172 5.76 -14.87 29.27
N ASN A 173 5.52 -16.17 29.18
CA ASN A 173 4.27 -16.81 29.66
C ASN A 173 4.49 -17.56 30.97
#